data_170435981e064c4de1bb530cb2d8bbfb
#
_entry.id   170435981e064c4de1bb530cb2d8bbfb
#
_cell.length_a   1.000
_cell.length_b   1.000
_cell.length_c   1.000
_cell.angle_alpha   90.00
_cell.angle_beta   90.00
_cell.angle_gamma   90.00
#
_symmetry.space_group_name_H-M   'P 1'
#
loop_
_entity.id
_entity.type
_entity.pdbx_description
1 polymer ?
#
loop_
_entity_poly.entity_id
_entity_poly.type
_entity_poly.pdbx_seq_one_letter_code
_entity_poly.pdbx_strand_id
1 'polypeptide(L)'
;MRDFHNAVPESLAIRANGIDFVCLSLGQGPLVLVLHGFPDRAENFVPLLRDLAAEGYRAVAPYLRGYAPSSMPADGDYSLTALAMDVVALIDELGAEQACVVGHDWGAAVTYAAANLRPDRIRKMVCAAVPHLRRFMLRPSWAQLRRSWYIFAFQFAGSAERRLMRNDFEMLAKGIAVASPGLAFNNAEWWISLKAAFAEPGRLTAALSYYRGLRRLFGDSEVWRLASSPVSVPARLIYGVRDGAVGAEMFSRQEHLFTAGLDVQRMETGHFMQIEQPAAFSQLVIDFLRDD
;
A
#
# COMPACT_ATOMS: atom_id res chain seq x y z
N MET A 1 -4.56 -12.99 -28.00
CA MET A 1 -4.05 -12.28 -26.82
C MET A 1 -4.50 -10.83 -26.95
N ARG A 2 -5.26 -10.29 -25.99
CA ARG A 2 -5.64 -8.86 -26.02
C ARG A 2 -4.40 -8.03 -25.70
N ASP A 3 -4.13 -7.00 -26.50
CA ASP A 3 -3.02 -6.07 -26.23
C ASP A 3 -3.46 -5.07 -25.15
N PHE A 4 -2.88 -5.19 -23.97
CA PHE A 4 -3.15 -4.28 -22.84
C PHE A 4 -2.09 -3.19 -22.66
N HIS A 5 -1.05 -3.16 -23.51
CA HIS A 5 0.09 -2.26 -23.34
C HIS A 5 -0.30 -0.77 -23.26
N ASN A 6 -1.29 -0.36 -24.06
CA ASN A 6 -1.84 1.00 -24.05
C ASN A 6 -3.27 1.07 -23.50
N ALA A 7 -3.77 0.01 -22.87
CA ALA A 7 -5.13 -0.01 -22.35
C ALA A 7 -5.30 1.00 -21.21
N VAL A 8 -6.40 1.73 -21.26
CA VAL A 8 -6.80 2.64 -20.18
C VAL A 8 -7.68 1.86 -19.20
N PRO A 9 -7.32 1.80 -17.92
CA PRO A 9 -8.19 1.18 -16.92
C PRO A 9 -9.56 1.84 -16.87
N GLU A 10 -10.60 1.05 -16.72
CA GLU A 10 -11.95 1.57 -16.43
C GLU A 10 -12.03 2.03 -14.97
N SER A 11 -12.85 3.06 -14.74
CA SER A 11 -13.16 3.52 -13.39
C SER A 11 -14.40 2.81 -12.88
N LEU A 12 -14.29 2.10 -11.75
CA LEU A 12 -15.40 1.43 -11.08
C LEU A 12 -15.74 2.17 -9.80
N ALA A 13 -17.04 2.42 -9.58
CA ALA A 13 -17.56 2.88 -8.29
C ALA A 13 -18.09 1.66 -7.51
N ILE A 14 -17.57 1.44 -6.32
CA ILE A 14 -17.91 0.29 -5.47
C ILE A 14 -18.20 0.78 -4.07
N ARG A 15 -19.40 0.46 -3.54
CA ARG A 15 -19.71 0.73 -2.15
C ARG A 15 -19.38 -0.50 -1.31
N ALA A 16 -18.39 -0.37 -0.44
CA ALA A 16 -17.91 -1.45 0.42
C ALA A 16 -17.52 -0.90 1.80
N ASN A 17 -17.83 -1.63 2.87
CA ASN A 17 -17.47 -1.28 4.26
C ASN A 17 -17.74 0.20 4.62
N GLY A 18 -18.88 0.75 4.18
CA GLY A 18 -19.28 2.14 4.44
C GLY A 18 -18.53 3.21 3.64
N ILE A 19 -17.69 2.82 2.68
CA ILE A 19 -16.94 3.71 1.81
C ILE A 19 -17.45 3.58 0.37
N ASP A 20 -17.60 4.72 -0.30
CA ASP A 20 -17.78 4.78 -1.73
C ASP A 20 -16.38 4.80 -2.37
N PHE A 21 -15.89 3.63 -2.74
CA PHE A 21 -14.60 3.47 -3.40
C PHE A 21 -14.70 3.81 -4.89
N VAL A 22 -13.66 4.48 -5.39
CA VAL A 22 -13.36 4.51 -6.82
C VAL A 22 -12.13 3.64 -7.03
N CYS A 23 -12.21 2.77 -8.03
CA CYS A 23 -11.17 1.81 -8.34
C CYS A 23 -10.79 1.91 -9.82
N LEU A 24 -9.51 1.73 -10.13
CA LEU A 24 -9.05 1.48 -11.49
C LEU A 24 -9.08 -0.03 -11.75
N SER A 25 -9.71 -0.48 -12.83
CA SER A 25 -9.85 -1.90 -13.16
C SER A 25 -9.41 -2.20 -14.58
N LEU A 26 -8.70 -3.31 -14.76
CA LEU A 26 -8.28 -3.79 -16.07
C LEU A 26 -8.22 -5.32 -16.11
N GLY A 27 -8.58 -5.90 -17.25
CA GLY A 27 -8.52 -7.33 -17.48
C GLY A 27 -9.72 -8.10 -16.95
N GLN A 28 -9.65 -9.43 -17.07
CA GLN A 28 -10.67 -10.39 -16.64
C GLN A 28 -9.95 -11.65 -16.13
N GLY A 29 -10.57 -12.38 -15.22
CA GLY A 29 -10.02 -13.61 -14.65
C GLY A 29 -9.89 -13.54 -13.12
N PRO A 30 -8.96 -14.28 -12.52
CA PRO A 30 -8.74 -14.26 -11.08
C PRO A 30 -8.41 -12.85 -10.58
N LEU A 31 -9.00 -12.45 -9.44
CA LEU A 31 -8.88 -11.11 -8.90
C LEU A 31 -7.49 -10.87 -8.28
N VAL A 32 -6.89 -9.74 -8.65
CA VAL A 32 -5.71 -9.16 -7.97
C VAL A 32 -6.05 -7.75 -7.50
N LEU A 33 -6.08 -7.54 -6.19
CA LEU A 33 -6.19 -6.19 -5.60
C LEU A 33 -4.81 -5.57 -5.46
N VAL A 34 -4.66 -4.29 -5.88
CA VAL A 34 -3.41 -3.55 -5.83
C VAL A 34 -3.61 -2.30 -4.96
N LEU A 35 -2.94 -2.26 -3.81
CA LEU A 35 -3.15 -1.27 -2.76
C LEU A 35 -1.95 -0.32 -2.69
N HIS A 36 -2.19 0.97 -2.93
CA HIS A 36 -1.18 2.02 -2.78
C HIS A 36 -0.93 2.38 -1.32
N GLY A 37 0.02 3.26 -1.04
CA GLY A 37 0.32 3.76 0.29
C GLY A 37 0.36 5.29 0.39
N PHE A 38 1.27 5.81 1.23
CA PHE A 38 1.46 7.23 1.45
C PHE A 38 2.89 7.67 1.07
N PRO A 39 3.06 8.78 0.40
CA PRO A 39 2.07 9.55 -0.34
C PRO A 39 1.97 9.05 -1.78
N ASP A 40 0.96 8.26 -2.07
CA ASP A 40 0.81 7.59 -3.36
C ASP A 40 -0.67 7.54 -3.79
N ARG A 41 -0.94 7.03 -5.00
CA ARG A 41 -2.28 6.93 -5.60
C ARG A 41 -2.36 5.70 -6.51
N ALA A 42 -3.61 5.28 -6.81
CA ALA A 42 -3.89 4.12 -7.65
C ALA A 42 -3.29 4.22 -9.07
N GLU A 43 -3.19 5.43 -9.64
CA GLU A 43 -2.66 5.66 -11.00
C GLU A 43 -1.22 5.20 -11.17
N ASN A 44 -0.42 5.23 -10.12
CA ASN A 44 0.99 4.81 -10.16
C ASN A 44 1.14 3.29 -10.37
N PHE A 45 0.05 2.54 -10.23
CA PHE A 45 0.01 1.10 -10.48
C PHE A 45 -0.57 0.72 -11.84
N VAL A 46 -0.93 1.68 -12.70
CA VAL A 46 -1.45 1.40 -14.06
C VAL A 46 -0.51 0.49 -14.87
N PRO A 47 0.82 0.66 -14.85
CA PRO A 47 1.71 -0.30 -15.50
C PRO A 47 1.51 -1.74 -15.00
N LEU A 48 1.47 -1.94 -13.69
CA LEU A 48 1.22 -3.27 -13.10
C LEU A 48 -0.17 -3.82 -13.48
N LEU A 49 -1.22 -2.97 -13.50
CA LEU A 49 -2.56 -3.42 -13.91
C LEU A 49 -2.57 -3.92 -15.35
N ARG A 50 -1.83 -3.26 -16.25
CA ARG A 50 -1.69 -3.67 -17.65
C ARG A 50 -1.00 -5.03 -17.79
N ASP A 51 0.11 -5.18 -17.06
CA ASP A 51 0.90 -6.40 -17.09
C ASP A 51 0.11 -7.59 -16.50
N LEU A 52 -0.59 -7.38 -15.38
CA LEU A 52 -1.49 -8.40 -14.79
C LEU A 52 -2.65 -8.75 -15.73
N ALA A 53 -3.26 -7.78 -16.41
CA ALA A 53 -4.33 -8.03 -17.35
C ALA A 53 -3.84 -8.82 -18.58
N ALA A 54 -2.62 -8.55 -19.05
CA ALA A 54 -1.98 -9.33 -20.13
C ALA A 54 -1.76 -10.80 -19.73
N GLU A 55 -1.55 -11.05 -18.44
CA GLU A 55 -1.40 -12.38 -17.84
C GLU A 55 -2.74 -13.07 -17.51
N GLY A 56 -3.86 -12.45 -17.86
CA GLY A 56 -5.18 -13.04 -17.67
C GLY A 56 -5.77 -12.84 -16.27
N TYR A 57 -5.28 -11.88 -15.50
CA TYR A 57 -5.88 -11.48 -14.23
C TYR A 57 -6.87 -10.32 -14.41
N ARG A 58 -7.84 -10.24 -13.51
CA ARG A 58 -8.61 -9.01 -13.27
C ARG A 58 -7.89 -8.21 -12.20
N ALA A 59 -7.16 -7.17 -12.60
CA ALA A 59 -6.41 -6.29 -11.71
C ALA A 59 -7.26 -5.08 -11.31
N VAL A 60 -7.37 -4.81 -10.01
CA VAL A 60 -8.19 -3.72 -9.46
C VAL A 60 -7.36 -2.93 -8.44
N ALA A 61 -7.19 -1.63 -8.67
CA ALA A 61 -6.51 -0.72 -7.75
C ALA A 61 -7.51 0.30 -7.18
N PRO A 62 -7.97 0.15 -5.94
CA PRO A 62 -8.79 1.15 -5.28
C PRO A 62 -7.95 2.38 -4.90
N TYR A 63 -8.54 3.59 -5.01
CA TYR A 63 -8.09 4.69 -4.17
C TYR A 63 -8.52 4.36 -2.75
N LEU A 64 -7.55 4.24 -1.84
CA LEU A 64 -7.83 3.77 -0.49
C LEU A 64 -8.77 4.71 0.26
N ARG A 65 -9.38 4.23 1.34
CA ARG A 65 -10.26 4.98 2.25
C ARG A 65 -9.70 6.37 2.55
N GLY A 66 -10.46 7.44 2.24
CA GLY A 66 -10.05 8.82 2.47
C GLY A 66 -9.14 9.44 1.39
N TYR A 67 -8.60 8.66 0.48
CA TYR A 67 -7.87 9.17 -0.69
C TYR A 67 -8.85 9.51 -1.82
N ALA A 68 -8.80 10.75 -2.31
CA ALA A 68 -9.64 11.17 -3.44
C ALA A 68 -9.34 10.32 -4.69
N PRO A 69 -10.38 9.90 -5.46
CA PRO A 69 -11.79 10.27 -5.34
C PRO A 69 -12.64 9.37 -4.42
N SER A 70 -12.11 8.34 -3.76
CA SER A 70 -12.85 7.55 -2.78
C SER A 70 -13.33 8.41 -1.60
N SER A 71 -14.44 8.03 -0.96
CA SER A 71 -14.99 8.82 0.15
C SER A 71 -14.13 8.72 1.43
N MET A 72 -14.29 9.69 2.31
CA MET A 72 -13.83 9.64 3.69
C MET A 72 -14.86 8.89 4.54
N PRO A 73 -14.45 8.09 5.54
CA PRO A 73 -15.37 7.43 6.45
C PRO A 73 -16.14 8.46 7.28
N ALA A 74 -17.47 8.28 7.38
CA ALA A 74 -18.34 9.19 8.13
C ALA A 74 -18.04 9.20 9.65
N ASP A 75 -17.56 8.06 10.17
CA ASP A 75 -17.16 7.88 11.57
C ASP A 75 -15.71 8.27 11.85
N GLY A 76 -14.94 8.63 10.82
CA GLY A 76 -13.53 8.98 10.95
C GLY A 76 -12.63 7.79 11.30
N ASP A 77 -13.06 6.53 11.11
CA ASP A 77 -12.26 5.35 11.43
C ASP A 77 -11.25 5.00 10.34
N TYR A 78 -9.98 5.13 10.70
CA TYR A 78 -8.80 4.73 9.92
C TYR A 78 -7.97 3.67 10.66
N SER A 79 -8.60 2.88 11.52
CA SER A 79 -7.92 1.77 12.21
C SER A 79 -7.47 0.71 11.21
N LEU A 80 -6.42 -0.02 11.60
CA LEU A 80 -5.92 -1.13 10.78
C LEU A 80 -7.01 -2.21 10.54
N THR A 81 -7.92 -2.39 11.50
CA THR A 81 -9.09 -3.28 11.37
C THR A 81 -10.04 -2.78 10.27
N ALA A 82 -10.41 -1.49 10.29
CA ALA A 82 -11.27 -0.92 9.26
C ALA A 82 -10.66 -1.02 7.86
N LEU A 83 -9.34 -0.76 7.76
CA LEU A 83 -8.59 -0.88 6.50
C LEU A 83 -8.52 -2.34 6.01
N ALA A 84 -8.34 -3.30 6.90
CA ALA A 84 -8.36 -4.72 6.56
C ALA A 84 -9.75 -5.19 6.09
N MET A 85 -10.80 -4.70 6.75
CA MET A 85 -12.20 -4.96 6.35
C MET A 85 -12.53 -4.38 4.98
N ASP A 86 -11.93 -3.25 4.59
CA ASP A 86 -12.08 -2.70 3.24
C ASP A 86 -11.62 -3.68 2.16
N VAL A 87 -10.48 -4.36 2.39
CA VAL A 87 -9.97 -5.36 1.45
C VAL A 87 -10.94 -6.52 1.31
N VAL A 88 -11.44 -7.06 2.43
CA VAL A 88 -12.39 -8.18 2.43
C VAL A 88 -13.70 -7.79 1.73
N ALA A 89 -14.23 -6.61 2.08
CA ALA A 89 -15.47 -6.12 1.47
C ALA A 89 -15.31 -5.82 -0.03
N LEU A 90 -14.16 -5.33 -0.47
CA LEU A 90 -13.88 -5.15 -1.90
C LEU A 90 -13.82 -6.49 -2.64
N ILE A 91 -13.26 -7.55 -2.04
CA ILE A 91 -13.26 -8.89 -2.62
C ILE A 91 -14.71 -9.40 -2.79
N ASP A 92 -15.56 -9.18 -1.77
CA ASP A 92 -16.97 -9.56 -1.80
C ASP A 92 -17.74 -8.82 -2.90
N GLU A 93 -17.63 -7.50 -2.95
CA GLU A 93 -18.35 -6.65 -3.93
C GLU A 93 -17.85 -6.87 -5.37
N LEU A 94 -16.60 -7.28 -5.55
CA LEU A 94 -16.07 -7.68 -6.85
C LEU A 94 -16.47 -9.09 -7.28
N GLY A 95 -17.21 -9.81 -6.43
CA GLY A 95 -17.78 -11.14 -6.72
C GLY A 95 -16.73 -12.24 -6.70
N ALA A 96 -15.63 -12.08 -5.98
CA ALA A 96 -14.57 -13.07 -5.89
C ALA A 96 -14.62 -13.84 -4.56
N GLU A 97 -14.36 -15.14 -4.61
CA GLU A 97 -14.21 -15.96 -3.40
C GLU A 97 -12.87 -15.62 -2.69
N GLN A 98 -11.82 -15.46 -3.47
CA GLN A 98 -10.48 -15.12 -3.02
C GLN A 98 -9.83 -14.13 -3.98
N ALA A 99 -8.85 -13.38 -3.49
CA ALA A 99 -7.99 -12.53 -4.31
C ALA A 99 -6.52 -12.73 -3.97
N CYS A 100 -5.64 -12.46 -4.93
CA CYS A 100 -4.27 -12.09 -4.62
C CYS A 100 -4.25 -10.61 -4.25
N VAL A 101 -3.40 -10.23 -3.29
CA VAL A 101 -3.29 -8.83 -2.85
C VAL A 101 -1.85 -8.36 -2.96
N VAL A 102 -1.66 -7.26 -3.68
CA VAL A 102 -0.37 -6.58 -3.83
C VAL A 102 -0.46 -5.25 -3.10
N GLY A 103 0.32 -5.06 -2.05
CA GLY A 103 0.31 -3.83 -1.27
C GLY A 103 1.68 -3.16 -1.25
N HIS A 104 1.70 -1.84 -1.35
CA HIS A 104 2.89 -1.01 -1.21
C HIS A 104 2.71 -0.04 -0.03
N ASP A 105 3.73 0.13 0.80
CA ASP A 105 3.74 1.02 1.96
C ASP A 105 2.54 0.75 2.89
N TRP A 106 1.61 1.69 3.11
CA TRP A 106 0.38 1.45 3.87
C TRP A 106 -0.47 0.34 3.25
N GLY A 107 -0.50 0.21 1.92
CA GLY A 107 -1.15 -0.92 1.25
C GLY A 107 -0.57 -2.26 1.68
N ALA A 108 0.75 -2.36 1.91
CA ALA A 108 1.38 -3.56 2.47
C ALA A 108 0.95 -3.81 3.93
N ALA A 109 0.91 -2.77 4.76
CA ALA A 109 0.42 -2.88 6.14
C ALA A 109 -1.03 -3.38 6.19
N VAL A 110 -1.88 -2.88 5.30
CA VAL A 110 -3.29 -3.31 5.15
C VAL A 110 -3.36 -4.76 4.66
N THR A 111 -2.48 -5.16 3.73
CA THR A 111 -2.42 -6.53 3.22
C THR A 111 -2.09 -7.52 4.33
N TYR A 112 -1.11 -7.24 5.20
CA TYR A 112 -0.83 -8.08 6.38
C TYR A 112 -2.06 -8.22 7.29
N ALA A 113 -2.72 -7.11 7.56
CA ALA A 113 -3.89 -7.09 8.43
C ALA A 113 -5.07 -7.87 7.82
N ALA A 114 -5.32 -7.72 6.51
CA ALA A 114 -6.36 -8.45 5.80
C ALA A 114 -6.09 -9.97 5.79
N ALA A 115 -4.82 -10.38 5.57
CA ALA A 115 -4.39 -11.77 5.61
C ALA A 115 -4.56 -12.38 7.03
N ASN A 116 -4.32 -11.59 8.08
CA ASN A 116 -4.55 -12.02 9.48
C ASN A 116 -6.01 -11.95 9.91
N LEU A 117 -6.83 -11.13 9.25
CA LEU A 117 -8.28 -11.02 9.50
C LEU A 117 -9.03 -12.18 8.84
N ARG A 118 -8.78 -12.42 7.55
CA ARG A 118 -9.46 -13.40 6.72
C ARG A 118 -8.47 -14.10 5.78
N PRO A 119 -7.64 -15.01 6.30
CA PRO A 119 -6.66 -15.74 5.48
C PRO A 119 -7.33 -16.59 4.39
N ASP A 120 -8.56 -17.02 4.62
CA ASP A 120 -9.39 -17.76 3.67
C ASP A 120 -9.78 -16.93 2.42
N ARG A 121 -9.68 -15.61 2.48
CA ARG A 121 -10.01 -14.70 1.38
C ARG A 121 -8.78 -14.23 0.57
N ILE A 122 -7.59 -14.51 1.05
CA ILE A 122 -6.33 -14.09 0.42
C ILE A 122 -5.57 -15.32 -0.08
N ARG A 123 -5.51 -15.49 -1.40
CA ARG A 123 -4.81 -16.63 -2.02
C ARG A 123 -3.28 -16.50 -1.89
N LYS A 124 -2.75 -15.33 -2.24
CA LYS A 124 -1.32 -14.98 -2.15
C LYS A 124 -1.18 -13.49 -1.85
N MET A 125 -0.08 -13.09 -1.25
CA MET A 125 0.17 -11.68 -0.99
C MET A 125 1.58 -11.26 -1.40
N VAL A 126 1.68 -10.04 -1.96
CA VAL A 126 2.94 -9.35 -2.21
C VAL A 126 2.95 -8.06 -1.39
N CYS A 127 3.95 -7.90 -0.53
CA CYS A 127 4.12 -6.69 0.28
C CYS A 127 5.41 -5.97 -0.12
N ALA A 128 5.26 -4.76 -0.66
CA ALA A 128 6.36 -3.95 -1.12
C ALA A 128 6.68 -2.82 -0.13
N ALA A 129 7.95 -2.56 0.08
CA ALA A 129 8.53 -1.49 0.90
C ALA A 129 8.26 -1.57 2.41
N VAL A 130 7.49 -2.55 2.91
CA VAL A 130 7.22 -2.72 4.35
C VAL A 130 7.43 -4.18 4.76
N PRO A 131 8.32 -4.47 5.75
CA PRO A 131 8.48 -5.79 6.32
C PRO A 131 7.26 -6.16 7.17
N HIS A 132 7.20 -7.39 7.67
CA HIS A 132 6.14 -7.77 8.61
C HIS A 132 6.00 -6.75 9.76
N LEU A 133 4.77 -6.32 10.06
CA LEU A 133 4.54 -5.21 11.00
C LEU A 133 5.12 -5.50 12.39
N ARG A 134 5.05 -6.74 12.89
CA ARG A 134 5.69 -7.15 14.14
C ARG A 134 7.21 -6.93 14.13
N ARG A 135 7.87 -7.25 12.98
CA ARG A 135 9.31 -7.01 12.82
C ARG A 135 9.62 -5.52 12.85
N PHE A 136 8.80 -4.72 12.15
CA PHE A 136 8.95 -3.27 12.09
C PHE A 136 8.76 -2.62 13.48
N MET A 137 7.74 -3.05 14.24
CA MET A 137 7.37 -2.43 15.51
C MET A 137 8.28 -2.86 16.68
N LEU A 138 8.58 -4.17 16.78
CA LEU A 138 9.23 -4.70 17.98
C LEU A 138 10.75 -4.81 17.90
N ARG A 139 11.31 -4.78 16.69
CA ARG A 139 12.75 -4.93 16.48
C ARG A 139 13.30 -3.95 15.43
N PRO A 140 12.95 -2.65 15.49
CA PRO A 140 13.55 -1.69 14.57
C PRO A 140 15.05 -1.55 14.83
N SER A 141 15.82 -1.31 13.78
CA SER A 141 17.20 -0.88 13.91
C SER A 141 17.27 0.57 14.41
N TRP A 142 18.39 0.98 14.99
CA TRP A 142 18.59 2.39 15.33
C TRP A 142 18.49 3.31 14.11
N ALA A 143 18.96 2.84 12.95
CA ALA A 143 18.82 3.56 11.70
C ALA A 143 17.34 3.68 11.30
N GLN A 144 16.54 2.61 11.48
CA GLN A 144 15.11 2.65 11.21
C GLN A 144 14.35 3.61 12.14
N LEU A 145 14.66 3.63 13.41
CA LEU A 145 14.05 4.60 14.34
C LEU A 145 14.28 6.04 13.89
N ARG A 146 15.50 6.35 13.42
CA ARG A 146 15.82 7.67 12.87
C ARG A 146 15.08 7.97 11.57
N ARG A 147 14.91 6.99 10.67
CA ARG A 147 14.11 7.15 9.44
C ARG A 147 12.64 7.36 9.75
N SER A 148 12.11 6.70 10.78
CA SER A 148 10.69 6.71 11.15
C SER A 148 10.25 7.92 11.98
N TRP A 149 11.08 8.96 12.17
CA TRP A 149 10.75 10.14 12.98
C TRP A 149 9.44 10.83 12.55
N TYR A 150 9.15 10.81 11.24
CA TYR A 150 7.95 11.44 10.67
C TYR A 150 6.66 10.78 11.18
N ILE A 151 6.66 9.49 11.53
CA ILE A 151 5.51 8.78 12.11
C ILE A 151 5.08 9.48 13.41
N PHE A 152 6.04 9.90 14.23
CA PHE A 152 5.77 10.66 15.45
C PHE A 152 5.30 12.08 15.13
N ALA A 153 5.90 12.73 14.15
CA ALA A 153 5.50 14.08 13.74
C ALA A 153 4.06 14.13 13.21
N PHE A 154 3.61 13.08 12.51
CA PHE A 154 2.26 12.98 11.98
C PHE A 154 1.18 12.75 13.06
N GLN A 155 1.57 12.42 14.28
CA GLN A 155 0.64 12.33 15.42
C GLN A 155 0.06 13.69 15.82
N PHE A 156 0.72 14.81 15.50
CA PHE A 156 0.30 16.15 15.87
C PHE A 156 -0.67 16.73 14.83
N ALA A 157 -1.97 16.44 15.01
CA ALA A 157 -3.03 16.89 14.11
C ALA A 157 -3.04 18.42 13.93
N GLY A 158 -3.34 18.88 12.74
CA GLY A 158 -3.32 20.28 12.35
C GLY A 158 -1.90 20.86 12.16
N SER A 159 -0.94 20.49 12.99
CA SER A 159 0.45 20.94 12.84
C SER A 159 1.17 20.21 11.70
N ALA A 160 0.94 18.88 11.58
CA ALA A 160 1.52 18.08 10.51
C ALA A 160 0.98 18.53 9.15
N GLU A 161 -0.34 18.69 9.02
CA GLU A 161 -0.97 19.16 7.79
C GLU A 161 -0.43 20.52 7.35
N ARG A 162 -0.45 21.52 8.26
CA ARG A 162 0.06 22.85 7.94
C ARG A 162 1.53 22.84 7.49
N ARG A 163 2.38 21.98 8.09
CA ARG A 163 3.79 21.86 7.70
C ARG A 163 3.92 21.19 6.32
N LEU A 164 3.18 20.13 6.06
CA LEU A 164 3.24 19.42 4.79
C LEU A 164 2.69 20.25 3.63
N MET A 165 1.61 21.02 3.84
CA MET A 165 1.01 21.87 2.82
C MET A 165 1.82 23.15 2.53
N ARG A 166 2.75 23.51 3.40
CA ARG A 166 3.54 24.73 3.28
C ARG A 166 4.42 24.69 2.02
N ASN A 167 4.57 25.88 1.38
CA ASN A 167 5.44 26.04 0.21
C ASN A 167 5.17 24.98 -0.88
N ASP A 168 3.90 24.81 -1.23
CA ASP A 168 3.48 23.84 -2.25
C ASP A 168 3.97 22.41 -1.98
N PHE A 169 3.79 21.94 -0.74
CA PHE A 169 4.19 20.59 -0.30
C PHE A 169 5.71 20.33 -0.33
N GLU A 170 6.53 21.36 -0.17
CA GLU A 170 7.99 21.23 -0.21
C GLU A 170 8.53 20.16 0.75
N MET A 171 7.98 20.07 1.97
CA MET A 171 8.41 19.08 2.96
C MET A 171 8.07 17.65 2.52
N LEU A 172 6.91 17.45 1.89
CA LEU A 172 6.50 16.16 1.34
C LEU A 172 7.41 15.77 0.17
N ALA A 173 7.71 16.72 -0.72
CA ALA A 173 8.66 16.53 -1.83
C ALA A 173 10.05 16.11 -1.34
N LYS A 174 10.57 16.77 -0.29
CA LYS A 174 11.83 16.37 0.35
C LYS A 174 11.75 14.96 0.93
N GLY A 175 10.62 14.59 1.53
CA GLY A 175 10.38 13.23 2.04
C GLY A 175 10.45 12.18 0.94
N ILE A 176 9.80 12.42 -0.20
CA ILE A 176 9.85 11.54 -1.38
C ILE A 176 11.28 11.42 -1.92
N ALA A 177 12.00 12.54 -2.05
CA ALA A 177 13.38 12.53 -2.53
C ALA A 177 14.35 11.77 -1.61
N VAL A 178 14.09 11.76 -0.30
CA VAL A 178 14.85 10.95 0.68
C VAL A 178 14.46 9.48 0.58
N ALA A 179 13.17 9.19 0.45
CA ALA A 179 12.65 7.82 0.36
C ALA A 179 13.09 7.13 -0.94
N SER A 180 13.11 7.87 -2.06
CA SER A 180 13.53 7.37 -3.39
C SER A 180 14.59 8.29 -4.01
N PRO A 181 15.85 8.14 -3.61
CA PRO A 181 16.95 8.94 -4.17
C PRO A 181 17.10 8.69 -5.67
N GLY A 182 17.00 9.77 -6.45
CA GLY A 182 17.09 9.71 -7.91
C GLY A 182 15.77 9.61 -8.66
N LEU A 183 14.64 9.49 -7.95
CA LEU A 183 13.32 9.58 -8.57
C LEU A 183 13.05 11.04 -9.01
N ALA A 184 12.98 11.25 -10.33
CA ALA A 184 12.62 12.54 -10.91
C ALA A 184 11.09 12.69 -10.93
N PHE A 185 10.53 13.56 -10.11
CA PHE A 185 9.07 13.67 -9.98
C PHE A 185 8.52 15.10 -9.99
N ASN A 186 9.35 16.14 -9.90
CA ASN A 186 8.88 17.53 -9.74
C ASN A 186 7.85 17.98 -10.79
N ASN A 187 7.97 17.52 -12.04
CA ASN A 187 7.05 17.81 -13.13
C ASN A 187 6.21 16.58 -13.52
N ALA A 188 6.26 15.50 -12.73
CA ALA A 188 5.49 14.30 -13.02
C ALA A 188 4.00 14.54 -12.78
N GLU A 189 3.16 14.07 -13.69
CA GLU A 189 1.71 14.23 -13.63
C GLU A 189 1.14 13.65 -12.31
N TRP A 190 1.64 12.50 -11.88
CA TRP A 190 1.21 11.88 -10.62
C TRP A 190 1.48 12.76 -9.39
N TRP A 191 2.62 13.49 -9.36
CA TRP A 191 2.94 14.40 -8.27
C TRP A 191 2.02 15.63 -8.24
N ILE A 192 1.76 16.19 -9.43
CA ILE A 192 0.81 17.32 -9.57
C ILE A 192 -0.58 16.89 -9.12
N SER A 193 -1.05 15.73 -9.57
CA SER A 193 -2.34 15.13 -9.20
C SER A 193 -2.43 14.82 -7.70
N LEU A 194 -1.37 14.29 -7.10
CA LEU A 194 -1.31 14.01 -5.66
C LEU A 194 -1.44 15.29 -4.83
N LYS A 195 -0.70 16.36 -5.19
CA LYS A 195 -0.80 17.64 -4.51
C LYS A 195 -2.21 18.24 -4.61
N ALA A 196 -2.81 18.19 -5.79
CA ALA A 196 -4.18 18.65 -6.01
C ALA A 196 -5.16 17.89 -5.10
N ALA A 197 -5.05 16.56 -5.03
CA ALA A 197 -5.88 15.74 -4.16
C ALA A 197 -5.68 16.06 -2.68
N PHE A 198 -4.45 16.24 -2.22
CA PHE A 198 -4.16 16.56 -0.82
C PHE A 198 -4.54 18.01 -0.44
N ALA A 199 -4.66 18.91 -1.40
CA ALA A 199 -5.16 20.27 -1.18
C ALA A 199 -6.67 20.32 -0.94
N GLU A 200 -7.43 19.29 -1.34
CA GLU A 200 -8.85 19.19 -1.02
C GLU A 200 -9.07 19.12 0.50
N PRO A 201 -10.14 19.75 1.02
CA PRO A 201 -10.43 19.75 2.45
C PRO A 201 -10.50 18.34 3.07
N GLY A 202 -9.71 18.11 4.12
CA GLY A 202 -9.71 16.86 4.88
C GLY A 202 -8.89 15.71 4.29
N ARG A 203 -8.48 15.76 3.01
CA ARG A 203 -7.81 14.63 2.34
C ARG A 203 -6.44 14.33 2.91
N LEU A 204 -5.60 15.34 3.13
CA LEU A 204 -4.31 15.13 3.79
C LEU A 204 -4.48 14.64 5.23
N THR A 205 -5.48 15.17 5.95
CA THR A 205 -5.81 14.67 7.30
C THR A 205 -6.24 13.21 7.28
N ALA A 206 -7.05 12.80 6.31
CA ALA A 206 -7.45 11.42 6.10
C ALA A 206 -6.23 10.51 5.88
N ALA A 207 -5.33 10.88 4.97
CA ALA A 207 -4.09 10.14 4.71
C ALA A 207 -3.18 10.04 5.97
N LEU A 208 -3.04 11.12 6.74
CA LEU A 208 -2.27 11.11 7.99
C LEU A 208 -2.96 10.33 9.12
N SER A 209 -4.28 10.11 9.03
CA SER A 209 -5.02 9.35 10.04
C SER A 209 -4.68 7.87 10.05
N TYR A 210 -4.13 7.33 8.98
CA TYR A 210 -3.51 5.99 8.95
C TYR A 210 -2.39 5.88 10.00
N TYR A 211 -1.48 6.85 10.04
CA TYR A 211 -0.41 6.91 11.03
C TYR A 211 -0.94 7.14 12.45
N ARG A 212 -2.00 7.94 12.61
CA ARG A 212 -2.65 8.20 13.89
C ARG A 212 -3.37 6.96 14.43
N GLY A 213 -3.90 6.13 13.53
CA GLY A 213 -4.49 4.83 13.86
C GLY A 213 -3.53 3.87 14.55
N LEU A 214 -2.21 4.01 14.34
CA LEU A 214 -1.19 3.20 15.02
C LEU A 214 -1.22 3.31 16.54
N ARG A 215 -1.79 4.37 17.12
CA ARG A 215 -1.98 4.49 18.58
C ARG A 215 -2.84 3.36 19.13
N ARG A 216 -3.79 2.83 18.34
CA ARG A 216 -4.66 1.72 18.75
C ARG A 216 -3.88 0.42 18.97
N LEU A 217 -2.67 0.27 18.42
CA LEU A 217 -1.80 -0.88 18.69
C LEU A 217 -1.50 -1.10 20.18
N PHE A 218 -1.55 -0.03 20.99
CA PHE A 218 -1.24 -0.08 22.42
C PHE A 218 -2.45 -0.29 23.34
N GLY A 219 -3.68 -0.28 22.79
CA GLY A 219 -4.91 -0.37 23.61
C GLY A 219 -5.99 -1.26 23.02
N ASP A 220 -5.81 -1.72 21.76
CA ASP A 220 -6.78 -2.56 21.05
C ASP A 220 -6.13 -3.90 20.72
N SER A 221 -6.59 -4.97 21.37
CA SER A 221 -6.06 -6.32 21.21
C SER A 221 -6.27 -6.87 19.80
N GLU A 222 -7.35 -6.48 19.12
CA GLU A 222 -7.63 -6.91 17.76
C GLU A 222 -6.68 -6.25 16.77
N VAL A 223 -6.47 -4.93 16.86
CA VAL A 223 -5.49 -4.21 16.05
C VAL A 223 -4.10 -4.78 16.24
N TRP A 224 -3.73 -5.08 17.51
CA TRP A 224 -2.46 -5.72 17.80
C TRP A 224 -2.35 -7.11 17.17
N ARG A 225 -3.39 -7.94 17.28
CA ARG A 225 -3.44 -9.27 16.67
C ARG A 225 -3.25 -9.19 15.16
N LEU A 226 -3.98 -8.30 14.49
CA LEU A 226 -3.89 -8.12 13.03
C LEU A 226 -2.48 -7.69 12.59
N ALA A 227 -1.83 -6.82 13.37
CA ALA A 227 -0.49 -6.32 13.04
C ALA A 227 0.64 -7.30 13.40
N SER A 228 0.46 -8.17 14.42
CA SER A 228 1.58 -8.91 15.02
C SER A 228 1.54 -10.42 14.83
N SER A 229 0.39 -11.01 14.47
CA SER A 229 0.26 -12.45 14.26
C SER A 229 1.09 -12.92 13.06
N PRO A 230 1.64 -14.13 13.12
CA PRO A 230 2.23 -14.75 11.93
C PRO A 230 1.22 -14.86 10.80
N VAL A 231 1.68 -14.64 9.58
CA VAL A 231 0.87 -14.73 8.37
C VAL A 231 0.80 -16.18 7.88
N SER A 232 -0.40 -16.68 7.62
CA SER A 232 -0.65 -18.04 7.13
C SER A 232 -0.99 -18.09 5.63
N VAL A 233 -0.62 -17.05 4.89
CA VAL A 233 -0.82 -16.91 3.45
C VAL A 233 0.56 -16.88 2.77
N PRO A 234 0.76 -17.56 1.63
CA PRO A 234 2.00 -17.47 0.86
C PRO A 234 2.34 -16.01 0.55
N ALA A 235 3.57 -15.60 0.87
CA ALA A 235 3.95 -14.20 0.83
C ALA A 235 5.26 -13.96 0.07
N ARG A 236 5.28 -12.91 -0.75
CA ARG A 236 6.49 -12.30 -1.30
C ARG A 236 6.68 -10.91 -0.73
N LEU A 237 7.90 -10.62 -0.24
CA LEU A 237 8.29 -9.27 0.14
C LEU A 237 9.23 -8.70 -0.91
N ILE A 238 9.00 -7.45 -1.30
CA ILE A 238 9.88 -6.74 -2.25
C ILE A 238 10.38 -5.47 -1.55
N TYR A 239 11.69 -5.23 -1.58
CA TYR A 239 12.25 -4.02 -0.99
C TYR A 239 13.30 -3.35 -1.90
N GLY A 240 13.36 -2.04 -1.81
CA GLY A 240 14.39 -1.23 -2.47
C GLY A 240 15.65 -1.14 -1.61
N VAL A 241 16.82 -1.43 -2.19
CA VAL A 241 18.09 -1.36 -1.45
C VAL A 241 18.49 0.07 -1.10
N ARG A 242 17.93 1.06 -1.81
CA ARG A 242 18.15 2.49 -1.59
C ARG A 242 16.97 3.17 -0.91
N ASP A 243 16.04 2.40 -0.33
CA ASP A 243 14.88 2.95 0.37
C ASP A 243 15.31 3.76 1.60
N GLY A 244 15.04 5.07 1.56
CA GLY A 244 15.34 6.00 2.64
C GLY A 244 14.28 6.05 3.74
N ALA A 245 13.08 5.43 3.53
CA ALA A 245 12.01 5.34 4.51
C ALA A 245 12.10 4.06 5.33
N VAL A 246 12.31 2.91 4.66
CA VAL A 246 12.43 1.59 5.32
C VAL A 246 13.73 0.91 4.88
N GLY A 247 14.64 0.72 5.81
CA GLY A 247 15.95 0.17 5.51
C GLY A 247 15.92 -1.31 5.14
N ALA A 248 16.80 -1.71 4.21
CA ALA A 248 16.92 -3.10 3.74
C ALA A 248 17.15 -4.10 4.89
N GLU A 249 17.82 -3.66 5.97
CA GLU A 249 18.06 -4.46 7.17
C GLU A 249 16.77 -4.89 7.89
N MET A 250 15.66 -4.23 7.63
CA MET A 250 14.36 -4.56 8.21
C MET A 250 13.73 -5.81 7.59
N PHE A 251 14.18 -6.23 6.40
CA PHE A 251 13.61 -7.37 5.67
C PHE A 251 14.26 -8.71 6.00
N SER A 252 15.27 -8.75 6.87
CA SER A 252 15.91 -9.98 7.35
C SER A 252 15.32 -10.49 8.67
N ARG A 253 15.50 -11.79 8.95
CA ARG A 253 15.16 -12.46 10.23
C ARG A 253 13.69 -12.39 10.59
N GLN A 254 12.81 -12.56 9.61
CA GLN A 254 11.36 -12.55 9.81
C GLN A 254 10.64 -13.80 9.25
N GLU A 255 11.38 -14.79 8.80
CA GLU A 255 10.87 -16.02 8.18
C GLU A 255 9.87 -16.73 9.11
N HIS A 256 10.15 -16.74 10.42
CA HIS A 256 9.28 -17.33 11.45
C HIS A 256 7.90 -16.64 11.61
N LEU A 257 7.71 -15.50 10.96
CA LEU A 257 6.44 -14.76 10.94
C LEU A 257 5.58 -15.12 9.71
N PHE A 258 5.99 -16.09 8.90
CA PHE A 258 5.27 -16.53 7.70
C PHE A 258 5.18 -18.07 7.68
N THR A 259 4.02 -18.60 8.02
CA THR A 259 3.83 -20.04 8.20
C THR A 259 3.52 -20.78 6.90
N ALA A 260 3.11 -20.06 5.85
CA ALA A 260 2.81 -20.63 4.53
C ALA A 260 3.91 -20.36 3.47
N GLY A 261 5.10 -19.94 3.93
CA GLY A 261 6.23 -19.63 3.08
C GLY A 261 6.45 -18.12 2.86
N LEU A 262 7.71 -17.79 2.74
CA LEU A 262 8.18 -16.41 2.50
C LEU A 262 9.26 -16.44 1.40
N ASP A 263 9.03 -15.62 0.38
CA ASP A 263 10.03 -15.24 -0.61
C ASP A 263 10.39 -13.76 -0.44
N VAL A 264 11.68 -13.41 -0.48
CA VAL A 264 12.14 -12.03 -0.30
C VAL A 264 12.98 -11.62 -1.49
N GLN A 265 12.52 -10.58 -2.19
CA GLN A 265 13.16 -10.04 -3.40
C GLN A 265 13.67 -8.62 -3.14
N ARG A 266 14.81 -8.28 -3.73
CA ARG A 266 15.38 -6.94 -3.68
C ARG A 266 15.36 -6.26 -5.04
N MET A 267 15.20 -4.95 -5.04
CA MET A 267 15.31 -4.12 -6.25
C MET A 267 16.35 -3.02 -6.06
N GLU A 268 17.05 -2.65 -7.12
CA GLU A 268 17.98 -1.51 -7.14
C GLU A 268 17.21 -0.19 -7.26
N THR A 269 16.30 0.07 -6.31
CA THR A 269 15.39 1.21 -6.23
C THR A 269 15.35 1.80 -4.83
N GLY A 270 14.69 2.95 -4.69
CA GLY A 270 14.23 3.48 -3.40
C GLY A 270 12.88 2.89 -3.00
N HIS A 271 12.09 3.70 -2.31
CA HIS A 271 10.80 3.32 -1.75
C HIS A 271 9.71 3.10 -2.81
N PHE A 272 9.64 3.98 -3.82
CA PHE A 272 8.60 3.96 -4.85
C PHE A 272 9.01 3.10 -6.05
N MET A 273 9.31 1.83 -5.80
CA MET A 273 9.83 0.88 -6.79
C MET A 273 8.91 0.69 -7.99
N GLN A 274 7.58 0.78 -7.79
CA GLN A 274 6.55 0.70 -8.84
C GLN A 274 6.60 1.89 -9.81
N ILE A 275 7.19 3.01 -9.38
CA ILE A 275 7.38 4.21 -10.21
C ILE A 275 8.80 4.22 -10.80
N GLU A 276 9.81 3.85 -10.01
CA GLU A 276 11.22 3.88 -10.44
C GLU A 276 11.53 2.84 -11.51
N GLN A 277 11.02 1.61 -11.33
CA GLN A 277 11.26 0.48 -12.24
C GLN A 277 9.98 -0.34 -12.43
N PRO A 278 8.95 0.20 -13.07
CA PRO A 278 7.62 -0.44 -13.17
C PRO A 278 7.67 -1.84 -13.80
N ALA A 279 8.41 -2.03 -14.88
CA ALA A 279 8.49 -3.33 -15.55
C ALA A 279 9.15 -4.42 -14.67
N ALA A 280 10.23 -4.07 -13.97
CA ALA A 280 10.91 -5.01 -13.06
C ALA A 280 10.03 -5.32 -11.85
N PHE A 281 9.30 -4.33 -11.31
CA PHE A 281 8.35 -4.54 -10.24
C PHE A 281 7.21 -5.46 -10.66
N SER A 282 6.59 -5.19 -11.82
CA SER A 282 5.53 -6.04 -12.38
C SER A 282 6.00 -7.48 -12.57
N GLN A 283 7.21 -7.68 -13.11
CA GLN A 283 7.75 -9.02 -13.32
C GLN A 283 7.88 -9.81 -12.00
N LEU A 284 8.42 -9.18 -10.95
CA LEU A 284 8.53 -9.81 -9.63
C LEU A 284 7.16 -10.15 -9.03
N VAL A 285 6.16 -9.31 -9.24
CA VAL A 285 4.78 -9.60 -8.79
C VAL A 285 4.21 -10.79 -9.55
N ILE A 286 4.26 -10.75 -10.89
CA ILE A 286 3.66 -11.75 -11.77
C ILE A 286 4.30 -13.12 -11.58
N ASP A 287 5.62 -13.21 -11.50
CA ASP A 287 6.33 -14.47 -11.28
C ASP A 287 5.84 -15.17 -10.01
N PHE A 288 5.62 -14.44 -8.93
CA PHE A 288 5.10 -15.03 -7.70
C PHE A 288 3.63 -15.44 -7.80
N LEU A 289 2.81 -14.69 -8.52
CA LEU A 289 1.39 -15.02 -8.65
C LEU A 289 1.15 -16.23 -9.55
N ARG A 290 2.03 -16.47 -10.54
CA ARG A 290 1.97 -17.62 -11.46
C ARG A 290 2.38 -18.94 -10.80
N ASP A 291 3.31 -18.92 -9.85
CA ASP A 291 3.76 -20.14 -9.17
C ASP A 291 2.57 -20.77 -8.43
N ASP A 292 2.29 -22.04 -8.66
CA ASP A 292 1.18 -22.79 -8.04
C ASP A 292 1.43 -23.13 -6.56
#